data_fb615130d9d3e5fa116fb25fe039448c
#
_entry.id   fb615130d9d3e5fa116fb25fe039448c
#
_cell.length_a   1.000
_cell.length_b   1.000
_cell.length_c   1.000
_cell.angle_alpha   90.00
_cell.angle_beta   90.00
_cell.angle_gamma   90.00
#
_symmetry.space_group_name_H-M   'P 1'
#
loop_
_entity.id
_entity.type
_entity.pdbx_description
1 polymer ?
#
loop_
_entity_poly.entity_id
_entity_poly.type
_entity_poly.pdbx_seq_one_letter_code
_entity_poly.pdbx_strand_id
1 'polypeptide(L)'
;MLVICVHTWNSKAPGMTEEEFLSNREKFMRDLMAKKVPVRSMQSVTNWEQGKGWCVWETDTMERLEGIMAEFPYIHTDIIPVKLLPQIM
;
A
#
# COMPACT_ATOMS: atom_id res chain seq x y z
N MET A 1 1.28 13.05 7.66
CA MET A 1 -0.06 13.11 7.07
C MET A 1 -0.60 11.69 6.92
N LEU A 2 -1.90 11.55 7.03
CA LEU A 2 -2.58 10.27 6.90
C LEU A 2 -3.12 10.11 5.47
N VAL A 3 -2.91 8.94 4.88
CA VAL A 3 -3.26 8.67 3.49
C VAL A 3 -3.88 7.29 3.37
N ILE A 4 -4.94 7.19 2.58
CA ILE A 4 -5.50 5.91 2.16
C ILE A 4 -4.99 5.60 0.76
N CYS A 5 -4.53 4.37 0.57
CA CYS A 5 -4.22 3.84 -0.75
C CYS A 5 -5.25 2.79 -1.14
N VAL A 6 -5.88 2.99 -2.28
CA VAL A 6 -6.81 2.02 -2.85
C VAL A 6 -6.11 1.34 -4.01
N HIS A 7 -5.87 0.05 -3.87
CA HIS A 7 -5.13 -0.74 -4.85
C HIS A 7 -6.08 -1.56 -5.72
N THR A 8 -5.79 -1.63 -7.01
CA THR A 8 -6.48 -2.51 -7.94
C THR A 8 -5.44 -3.28 -8.72
N TRP A 9 -5.48 -4.61 -8.62
CA TRP A 9 -4.59 -5.46 -9.41
C TRP A 9 -5.14 -5.56 -10.81
N ASN A 10 -4.28 -5.30 -11.75
CA ASN A 10 -4.52 -5.58 -13.13
C ASN A 10 -4.58 -7.12 -13.31
N SER A 11 -5.57 -7.62 -14.06
CA SER A 11 -5.69 -9.05 -14.39
C SER A 11 -4.45 -9.61 -15.11
N LYS A 12 -3.49 -8.76 -15.39
CA LYS A 12 -2.20 -9.08 -16.00
C LYS A 12 -1.04 -9.05 -14.99
N ALA A 13 -1.30 -9.08 -13.68
CA ALA A 13 -0.24 -9.41 -12.73
C ALA A 13 0.18 -10.85 -13.06
N PRO A 14 1.23 -11.05 -13.89
CA PRO A 14 1.33 -12.29 -14.64
C PRO A 14 1.79 -13.41 -13.75
N GLY A 15 0.89 -14.36 -13.50
CA GLY A 15 1.24 -15.61 -12.85
C GLY A 15 1.67 -15.50 -11.40
N MET A 16 1.50 -14.35 -10.77
CA MET A 16 1.85 -14.19 -9.36
C MET A 16 0.75 -14.78 -8.48
N THR A 17 1.13 -15.64 -7.56
CA THR A 17 0.22 -16.17 -6.54
C THR A 17 0.10 -15.16 -5.39
N GLU A 18 -0.96 -15.32 -4.60
CA GLU A 18 -1.12 -14.52 -3.38
C GLU A 18 0.07 -14.67 -2.43
N GLU A 19 0.58 -15.89 -2.28
CA GLU A 19 1.77 -16.15 -1.45
C GLU A 19 2.99 -15.38 -1.93
N GLU A 20 3.24 -15.38 -3.22
CA GLU A 20 4.36 -14.64 -3.81
C GLU A 20 4.20 -13.13 -3.58
N PHE A 21 2.99 -12.62 -3.77
CA PHE A 21 2.68 -11.22 -3.50
C PHE A 21 2.95 -10.85 -2.04
N LEU A 22 2.45 -11.64 -1.11
CA LEU A 22 2.63 -11.38 0.33
C LEU A 22 4.10 -11.46 0.73
N SER A 23 4.84 -12.40 0.18
CA SER A 23 6.28 -12.53 0.43
C SER A 23 7.05 -11.33 -0.09
N ASN A 24 6.76 -10.88 -1.31
CA ASN A 24 7.39 -9.71 -1.90
C ASN A 24 7.06 -8.44 -1.12
N ARG A 25 5.81 -8.30 -0.68
CA ARG A 25 5.38 -7.18 0.15
C ARG A 25 6.13 -7.14 1.48
N GLU A 26 6.25 -8.26 2.14
CA GLU A 26 6.96 -8.35 3.42
C GLU A 26 8.42 -7.93 3.28
N LYS A 27 9.10 -8.43 2.25
CA LYS A 27 10.48 -8.06 1.95
C LYS A 27 10.61 -6.57 1.69
N PHE A 28 9.72 -6.02 0.90
CA PHE A 28 9.69 -4.59 0.59
C PHE A 28 9.50 -3.74 1.85
N MET A 29 8.56 -4.12 2.71
CA MET A 29 8.31 -3.41 3.97
C MET A 29 9.52 -3.46 4.89
N ARG A 30 10.21 -4.58 4.97
CA ARG A 30 11.45 -4.70 5.75
C ARG A 30 12.53 -3.77 5.21
N ASP A 31 12.66 -3.68 3.89
CA ASP A 31 13.63 -2.78 3.26
C ASP A 31 13.34 -1.31 3.60
N LEU A 32 12.07 -0.90 3.56
CA LEU A 32 11.69 0.45 3.96
C LEU A 32 12.06 0.75 5.41
N MET A 33 11.82 -0.20 6.31
CA MET A 33 12.17 -0.06 7.72
C MET A 33 13.68 0.02 7.91
N ALA A 34 14.43 -0.82 7.23
CA ALA A 34 15.90 -0.84 7.32
C ALA A 34 16.51 0.46 6.83
N LYS A 35 15.93 1.08 5.81
CA LYS A 35 16.38 2.37 5.26
C LYS A 35 15.87 3.56 6.05
N LYS A 36 15.06 3.34 7.07
CA LYS A 36 14.47 4.39 7.91
C LYS A 36 13.69 5.42 7.10
N VAL A 37 12.98 4.96 6.07
CA VAL A 37 12.12 5.83 5.27
C VAL A 37 10.96 6.30 6.16
N PRO A 38 10.63 7.62 6.17
CA PRO A 38 9.63 8.17 7.08
C PRO A 38 8.19 7.89 6.61
N VAL A 39 7.85 6.61 6.50
CA VAL A 39 6.52 6.12 6.19
C VAL A 39 6.16 4.99 7.15
N ARG A 40 4.88 4.83 7.42
CA ARG A 40 4.39 3.74 8.26
C ARG A 40 3.07 3.22 7.73
N SER A 41 3.01 1.92 7.46
CA SER A 41 1.76 1.25 7.16
C SER A 41 1.03 0.98 8.47
N MET A 42 -0.15 1.56 8.62
CA MET A 42 -0.93 1.42 9.85
C MET A 42 -1.89 0.23 9.78
N GLN A 43 -2.46 0.00 8.60
CA GLN A 43 -3.36 -1.10 8.36
C GLN A 43 -3.40 -1.42 6.89
N SER A 44 -3.49 -2.71 6.57
CA SER A 44 -3.61 -3.18 5.20
C SER A 44 -4.60 -4.33 5.14
N VAL A 45 -5.46 -4.29 4.16
CA VAL A 45 -6.40 -5.37 3.88
C VAL A 45 -6.39 -5.66 2.38
N THR A 46 -6.64 -6.91 2.02
CA THR A 46 -6.64 -7.30 0.62
C THR A 46 -7.71 -8.35 0.36
N ASN A 47 -8.26 -8.30 -0.84
CA ASN A 47 -9.06 -9.37 -1.41
C ASN A 47 -8.38 -9.77 -2.72
N TRP A 48 -7.56 -10.80 -2.65
CA TRP A 48 -6.75 -11.23 -3.78
C TRP A 48 -7.60 -11.68 -4.97
N GLU A 49 -8.68 -12.43 -4.71
CA GLU A 49 -9.56 -12.94 -5.77
C GLU A 49 -10.24 -11.83 -6.56
N GLN A 50 -10.65 -10.76 -5.87
CA GLN A 50 -11.26 -9.60 -6.51
C GLN A 50 -10.24 -8.61 -7.04
N GLY A 51 -8.96 -8.81 -6.75
CA GLY A 51 -7.90 -7.91 -7.18
C GLY A 51 -7.97 -6.54 -6.55
N LYS A 52 -8.32 -6.46 -5.27
CA LYS A 52 -8.47 -5.19 -4.55
C LYS A 52 -7.80 -5.22 -3.19
N GLY A 53 -7.30 -4.06 -2.78
CA GLY A 53 -6.72 -3.89 -1.46
C GLY A 53 -6.81 -2.44 -1.00
N TRP A 54 -6.71 -2.25 0.30
CA TRP A 54 -6.72 -0.93 0.93
C TRP A 54 -5.61 -0.88 1.96
N CYS A 55 -4.87 0.22 1.97
CA CYS A 55 -3.84 0.46 2.97
C CYS A 55 -4.03 1.84 3.57
N VAL A 56 -3.79 1.94 4.86
CA VAL A 56 -3.72 3.23 5.55
C VAL A 56 -2.26 3.48 5.88
N TRP A 57 -1.74 4.61 5.43
CA TRP A 57 -0.34 4.98 5.62
C TRP A 57 -0.21 6.31 6.31
N GLU A 58 0.86 6.44 7.07
CA GLU A 58 1.34 7.72 7.55
C GLU A 58 2.62 8.05 6.81
N THR A 59 2.71 9.24 6.22
CA THR A 59 3.88 9.70 5.46
C THR A 59 4.12 11.18 5.72
N ASP A 60 5.34 11.62 5.46
CA ASP A 60 5.69 13.05 5.53
C ASP A 60 5.18 13.83 4.31
N THR A 61 5.25 13.25 3.10
CA THR A 61 4.79 13.89 1.87
C THR A 61 4.05 12.90 0.98
N MET A 62 3.18 13.42 0.12
CA MET A 62 2.48 12.61 -0.89
C MET A 62 3.46 12.05 -1.91
N GLU A 63 4.43 12.84 -2.33
CA GLU A 63 5.42 12.44 -3.33
C GLU A 63 6.22 11.22 -2.90
N ARG A 64 6.53 11.12 -1.61
CA ARG A 64 7.23 9.96 -1.07
C ARG A 64 6.41 8.69 -1.25
N LEU A 65 5.13 8.77 -0.93
CA LEU A 65 4.24 7.61 -1.05
C LEU A 65 3.98 7.24 -2.51
N GLU A 66 3.83 8.23 -3.38
CA GLU A 66 3.70 7.99 -4.82
C GLU A 66 4.93 7.27 -5.37
N GLY A 67 6.13 7.67 -4.94
CA GLY A 67 7.37 7.00 -5.32
C GLY A 67 7.43 5.55 -4.86
N ILE A 68 6.95 5.27 -3.66
CA ILE A 68 6.87 3.90 -3.13
C ILE A 68 5.92 3.06 -3.97
N MET A 69 4.73 3.58 -4.27
CA MET A 69 3.72 2.83 -5.03
C MET A 69 4.13 2.61 -6.49
N ALA A 70 4.96 3.49 -7.05
CA ALA A 70 5.48 3.33 -8.40
C ALA A 70 6.37 2.10 -8.58
N GLU A 71 6.84 1.49 -7.49
CA GLU A 71 7.61 0.24 -7.53
C GLU A 71 6.74 -0.98 -7.84
N PHE A 72 5.43 -0.82 -7.85
CA PHE A 72 4.48 -1.89 -8.14
C PHE A 72 3.66 -1.55 -9.40
N PRO A 73 4.27 -1.58 -10.60
CA PRO A 73 3.61 -1.11 -11.83
C PRO A 73 2.41 -1.94 -12.27
N TYR A 74 2.26 -3.16 -11.73
CA TYR A 74 1.11 -4.02 -11.99
C TYR A 74 -0.08 -3.74 -11.07
N ILE A 75 0.08 -2.81 -10.13
CA ILE A 75 -0.98 -2.40 -9.21
C ILE A 75 -1.32 -0.94 -9.52
N HIS A 76 -2.57 -0.69 -9.88
CA HIS A 76 -3.07 0.67 -9.91
C HIS A 76 -3.38 1.11 -8.48
N THR A 77 -2.87 2.26 -8.09
CA THR A 77 -3.06 2.78 -6.73
C THR A 77 -3.60 4.20 -6.79
N ASP A 78 -4.77 4.41 -6.20
CA ASP A 78 -5.28 5.73 -5.91
C ASP A 78 -4.82 6.14 -4.52
N ILE A 79 -4.18 7.29 -4.41
CA ILE A 79 -3.60 7.81 -3.18
C ILE A 79 -4.44 9.00 -2.73
N ILE A 80 -5.10 8.87 -1.59
CA ILE A 80 -6.08 9.84 -1.14
C ILE A 80 -5.69 10.32 0.26
N PRO A 81 -5.35 11.62 0.42
CA PRO A 81 -5.13 12.17 1.76
C PRO A 81 -6.43 12.20 2.53
N VAL A 82 -6.39 11.80 3.79
CA VAL A 82 -7.56 11.65 4.63
C VAL A 82 -7.33 12.22 6.03
N LYS A 83 -8.42 12.42 6.75
CA LYS A 83 -8.40 12.80 8.17
C LYS A 83 -9.18 11.77 8.96
N LEU A 84 -8.67 11.45 10.14
CA LEU A 84 -9.41 10.60 11.07
C LEU A 84 -10.62 11.38 11.58
N LEU A 85 -11.79 10.75 11.48
CA LEU A 85 -12.98 11.29 12.10
C LEU A 85 -13.01 10.95 13.60
N PRO A 86 -13.55 11.83 14.45
CA PRO A 86 -13.73 11.51 15.86
C PRO A 86 -14.57 10.25 16.02
N GLN A 87 -14.12 9.35 16.89
CA GLN A 87 -14.88 8.16 17.23
C GLN A 87 -15.96 8.53 18.22
N ILE A 88 -17.20 8.46 17.78
CA ILE A 88 -18.36 8.64 18.63
C ILE A 88 -19.00 7.27 18.80
N MET A 89 -18.89 6.76 20.01
CA MET A 89 -19.47 5.48 20.35
C MET A 89 -20.87 5.69 20.91
#